data_0d1efe3c93cfd625c42926d7c607302d
#
_entry.id   0d1efe3c93cfd625c42926d7c607302d
#
_cell.length_a   1.000
_cell.length_b   1.000
_cell.length_c   1.000
_cell.angle_alpha   90.00
_cell.angle_beta   90.00
_cell.angle_gamma   90.00
#
_symmetry.space_group_name_H-M   'P 1'
#
loop_
_entity.id
_entity.type
_entity.pdbx_description
1 polymer ?
#
loop_
_entity_poly.entity_id
_entity_poly.type
_entity_poly.pdbx_seq_one_letter_code
_entity_poly.pdbx_strand_id
1 'polypeptide(L)'
;MPSVASSADVPVMGLFPATIYEIDLTYVGEQTTPTVALQGPPRDAAPLPYRPFQPILELQSVLGESTSFGPCQGQVHKEEQGIDLQWSAEGQGRCGQRIAIHQAGAPVDLMSYHWLRLRGFATGSVVVALDDQAGHRREDNVPLATVTGSFDITIALKEAGRRLDLRYVTAIVVSTEAESAHIHFDRMEVIRAPSGSKQPLGIGFWVWNYRSAMENPEGILATCRIQACSRLLIQMPSQSDDEAIWRGYVRLMAQVQHSGLEALALDGYPEAIQEPHMLADKIRRVLQLAEPGVLSGVQLDLEPYLLPGFLEDEVQLRRYVDTIEILKRAIDGRTRLSIVLPFWLAGPTIGGRPLAYAVMDRADEVAVMSYRTNLDDVQDIADDILRYGAVMEIPVWLAVETTTLPVERHVVLRRETDPARIEAVLDRDRRLLQWVPKPAQQSVATQQEGFRIHHRYTVNSERLSFAGRSRADVSLVVQGMLDTTSSRSFAGVLIHDLDGFRALPK
;
A
#
# COMPACT_ATOMS: atom_id res chain seq x y z
N MET A 1 35.96 -5.25 -7.16
CA MET A 1 34.61 -5.08 -6.63
C MET A 1 34.72 -4.77 -5.17
N PRO A 2 34.24 -3.63 -4.64
CA PRO A 2 34.25 -3.40 -3.21
C PRO A 2 33.29 -4.38 -2.55
N SER A 3 33.73 -5.01 -1.46
CA SER A 3 32.92 -5.91 -0.64
C SER A 3 31.78 -5.09 -0.01
N VAL A 4 30.56 -5.25 -0.51
CA VAL A 4 29.36 -4.74 0.14
C VAL A 4 29.00 -5.70 1.29
N ALA A 5 29.87 -5.75 2.27
CA ALA A 5 29.57 -6.21 3.60
C ALA A 5 30.02 -5.07 4.53
N SER A 6 29.20 -4.04 4.63
CA SER A 6 29.35 -3.15 5.75
C SER A 6 29.02 -3.97 7.00
N SER A 7 29.87 -3.90 8.01
CA SER A 7 29.68 -4.55 9.32
C SER A 7 28.58 -3.87 10.15
N ALA A 8 27.75 -3.07 9.52
CA ALA A 8 26.66 -2.36 10.18
C ALA A 8 25.43 -3.27 10.28
N ASP A 9 24.83 -3.30 11.44
CA ASP A 9 23.54 -3.92 11.68
C ASP A 9 22.48 -3.25 10.79
N VAL A 10 21.61 -4.07 10.18
CA VAL A 10 20.57 -3.59 9.27
C VAL A 10 19.21 -3.66 9.98
N PRO A 11 18.57 -2.50 10.24
CA PRO A 11 17.22 -2.48 10.80
C PRO A 11 16.22 -3.15 9.87
N VAL A 12 15.33 -3.95 10.44
CA VAL A 12 14.29 -4.66 9.69
C VAL A 12 12.93 -4.17 10.12
N MET A 13 12.25 -3.49 9.21
CA MET A 13 10.92 -2.94 9.43
C MET A 13 9.87 -3.77 8.70
N GLY A 14 8.63 -3.68 9.18
CA GLY A 14 7.50 -4.34 8.54
C GLY A 14 6.88 -5.47 9.34
N LEU A 15 5.86 -6.10 8.77
CA LEU A 15 5.22 -7.29 9.33
C LEU A 15 6.18 -8.47 9.24
N PHE A 16 6.46 -9.09 10.40
CA PHE A 16 7.22 -10.33 10.44
C PHE A 16 6.28 -11.49 10.17
N PRO A 17 6.41 -12.23 9.06
CA PRO A 17 5.72 -13.50 8.87
C PRO A 17 6.05 -14.45 10.02
N ALA A 18 5.13 -15.36 10.38
CA ALA A 18 5.37 -16.37 11.40
C ALA A 18 6.66 -17.15 11.15
N THR A 19 6.95 -17.42 9.88
CA THR A 19 8.24 -17.95 9.43
C THR A 19 8.76 -17.05 8.32
N ILE A 20 9.97 -16.52 8.48
CA ILE A 20 10.67 -15.78 7.42
C ILE A 20 11.49 -16.80 6.63
N TYR A 21 11.23 -16.91 5.35
CA TYR A 21 11.94 -17.81 4.45
C TYR A 21 13.05 -17.08 3.68
N GLU A 22 12.78 -15.87 3.24
CA GLU A 22 13.68 -15.06 2.41
C GLU A 22 13.68 -13.60 2.86
N ILE A 23 14.82 -12.94 2.75
CA ILE A 23 15.02 -11.52 3.02
C ILE A 23 15.68 -10.93 1.77
N ASP A 24 15.07 -9.92 1.16
CA ASP A 24 15.68 -9.14 0.09
C ASP A 24 16.16 -7.79 0.62
N LEU A 25 17.47 -7.54 0.48
CA LEU A 25 18.12 -6.29 0.83
C LEU A 25 18.35 -5.48 -0.45
N THR A 26 17.65 -4.38 -0.62
CA THR A 26 17.75 -3.50 -1.79
C THR A 26 18.58 -2.26 -1.48
N TYR A 27 19.69 -2.09 -2.19
CA TYR A 27 20.57 -0.94 -2.14
C TYR A 27 20.38 -0.09 -3.39
N VAL A 28 20.08 1.19 -3.24
CA VAL A 28 19.88 2.13 -4.35
C VAL A 28 21.11 3.04 -4.47
N GLY A 29 21.76 3.05 -5.63
CA GLY A 29 22.95 3.86 -5.90
C GLY A 29 24.09 3.57 -4.92
N GLU A 30 24.56 4.59 -4.20
CA GLU A 30 25.64 4.51 -3.23
C GLU A 30 25.17 4.34 -1.78
N GLN A 31 23.89 4.12 -1.56
CA GLN A 31 23.34 3.92 -0.22
C GLN A 31 24.07 2.77 0.50
N THR A 32 24.34 2.98 1.79
CA THR A 32 24.99 1.99 2.66
C THR A 32 23.98 1.18 3.46
N THR A 33 22.79 1.73 3.71
CA THR A 33 21.69 1.05 4.41
C THR A 33 20.65 0.60 3.40
N PRO A 34 20.33 -0.71 3.32
CA PRO A 34 19.34 -1.21 2.38
C PRO A 34 17.92 -1.03 2.88
N THR A 35 16.97 -1.01 1.95
CA THR A 35 15.59 -1.34 2.24
C THR A 35 15.44 -2.85 2.40
N VAL A 36 14.64 -3.31 3.37
CA VAL A 36 14.50 -4.73 3.70
C VAL A 36 13.08 -5.19 3.40
N ALA A 37 12.95 -6.22 2.56
CA ALA A 37 11.69 -6.93 2.32
C ALA A 37 11.77 -8.34 2.91
N LEU A 38 10.76 -8.72 3.74
CA LEU A 38 10.65 -10.06 4.33
C LEU A 38 9.61 -10.87 3.57
N GLN A 39 9.98 -12.10 3.21
CA GLN A 39 9.08 -13.03 2.57
C GLN A 39 8.88 -14.29 3.43
N GLY A 40 7.64 -14.71 3.58
CA GLY A 40 7.29 -16.00 4.15
C GLY A 40 7.76 -17.16 3.26
N PRO A 41 7.56 -18.42 3.69
CA PRO A 41 7.88 -19.58 2.87
C PRO A 41 7.16 -19.44 1.53
N PRO A 42 7.82 -19.83 0.41
CA PRO A 42 7.14 -19.92 -0.87
C PRO A 42 5.89 -20.76 -0.63
N ARG A 43 4.77 -20.29 -1.10
CA ARG A 43 3.56 -21.10 -1.10
C ARG A 43 3.93 -22.34 -1.92
N ASP A 44 4.17 -23.48 -1.29
CA ASP A 44 4.34 -24.79 -1.93
C ASP A 44 3.02 -25.26 -2.56
N ALA A 45 2.18 -24.35 -2.93
CA ALA A 45 1.17 -24.59 -3.91
C ALA A 45 1.91 -24.68 -5.25
N ALA A 46 1.97 -25.88 -5.82
CA ALA A 46 1.96 -26.00 -7.27
C ALA A 46 1.04 -24.88 -7.79
N PRO A 47 1.48 -24.06 -8.81
CA PRO A 47 0.69 -22.93 -9.28
C PRO A 47 -0.73 -23.43 -9.35
N LEU A 48 -1.59 -22.89 -8.47
CA LEU A 48 -2.98 -23.35 -8.35
C LEU A 48 -3.46 -23.31 -9.79
N PRO A 49 -3.94 -24.43 -10.37
CA PRO A 49 -4.36 -24.44 -11.75
C PRO A 49 -5.21 -23.21 -11.89
N TYR A 50 -4.89 -22.34 -12.85
CA TYR A 50 -5.58 -21.08 -13.14
C TYR A 50 -7.07 -21.36 -13.00
N ARG A 51 -7.61 -21.14 -11.79
CA ARG A 51 -9.03 -21.25 -11.55
C ARG A 51 -9.60 -20.02 -12.19
N PRO A 52 -10.46 -20.15 -13.18
CA PRO A 52 -11.15 -19.00 -13.72
C PRO A 52 -11.69 -18.24 -12.52
N PHE A 53 -11.36 -16.98 -12.46
CA PHE A 53 -11.65 -16.02 -11.45
C PHE A 53 -13.04 -16.26 -10.83
N GLN A 54 -13.08 -16.71 -9.58
CA GLN A 54 -14.34 -16.85 -8.87
C GLN A 54 -14.72 -15.49 -8.26
N PRO A 55 -15.81 -14.86 -8.70
CA PRO A 55 -16.25 -13.58 -8.15
C PRO A 55 -16.72 -13.71 -6.69
N ILE A 56 -16.90 -14.93 -6.18
CA ILE A 56 -17.38 -15.25 -4.85
C ILE A 56 -16.47 -16.32 -4.24
N LEU A 57 -16.01 -16.09 -3.01
CA LEU A 57 -15.36 -17.10 -2.17
C LEU A 57 -16.33 -17.43 -1.02
N GLU A 58 -16.78 -18.68 -0.93
CA GLU A 58 -17.52 -19.18 0.20
C GLU A 58 -16.59 -19.42 1.38
N LEU A 59 -16.71 -18.61 2.43
CA LEU A 59 -15.83 -18.72 3.60
C LEU A 59 -16.00 -20.05 4.34
N GLN A 60 -17.15 -20.69 4.23
CA GLN A 60 -17.39 -22.04 4.78
C GLN A 60 -16.39 -23.07 4.26
N SER A 61 -15.90 -22.92 3.02
CA SER A 61 -14.93 -23.83 2.41
C SER A 61 -13.50 -23.69 2.96
N VAL A 62 -13.22 -22.61 3.69
CA VAL A 62 -11.87 -22.29 4.23
C VAL A 62 -11.85 -22.27 5.76
N LEU A 63 -12.89 -22.71 6.44
CA LEU A 63 -12.96 -22.76 7.89
C LEU A 63 -12.09 -23.89 8.47
N GLY A 64 -11.25 -23.53 9.43
CA GLY A 64 -10.43 -24.42 10.21
C GLY A 64 -11.01 -24.76 11.58
N GLU A 65 -10.13 -24.88 12.56
CA GLU A 65 -10.48 -25.15 13.94
C GLU A 65 -11.14 -23.95 14.61
N SER A 66 -11.94 -24.21 15.64
CA SER A 66 -12.56 -23.17 16.45
C SER A 66 -12.06 -23.23 17.90
N THR A 67 -11.96 -22.06 18.52
CA THR A 67 -11.59 -21.91 19.92
C THR A 67 -12.57 -21.00 20.63
N SER A 68 -13.04 -21.42 21.81
CA SER A 68 -13.89 -20.58 22.66
C SER A 68 -13.02 -19.55 23.40
N PHE A 69 -13.58 -18.38 23.67
CA PHE A 69 -13.00 -17.37 24.54
C PHE A 69 -14.04 -16.74 25.45
N GLY A 70 -13.57 -16.15 26.56
CA GLY A 70 -14.45 -15.62 27.61
C GLY A 70 -14.94 -16.71 28.56
N PRO A 71 -15.80 -16.33 29.54
CA PRO A 71 -16.32 -17.25 30.55
C PRO A 71 -17.46 -18.09 30.00
N CYS A 72 -17.25 -18.84 28.96
CA CYS A 72 -18.28 -19.68 28.33
C CYS A 72 -17.74 -20.95 27.70
N GLN A 73 -18.63 -21.92 27.56
CA GLN A 73 -18.42 -23.09 26.72
C GLN A 73 -19.24 -22.96 25.44
N GLY A 74 -18.61 -23.23 24.29
CA GLY A 74 -19.23 -23.16 23.00
C GLY A 74 -18.95 -24.39 22.14
N GLN A 75 -19.90 -24.73 21.29
CA GLN A 75 -19.78 -25.79 20.30
C GLN A 75 -20.00 -25.23 18.90
N VAL A 76 -19.22 -25.72 17.96
CA VAL A 76 -19.33 -25.37 16.53
C VAL A 76 -19.61 -26.66 15.77
N HIS A 77 -20.76 -26.68 15.10
CA HIS A 77 -21.16 -27.79 14.25
C HIS A 77 -21.12 -27.31 12.79
N LYS A 78 -20.33 -27.99 11.98
CA LYS A 78 -20.32 -27.76 10.52
C LYS A 78 -21.34 -28.72 9.91
N GLU A 79 -22.30 -28.17 9.22
CA GLU A 79 -23.34 -28.91 8.49
C GLU A 79 -23.09 -28.86 6.98
N GLU A 80 -23.75 -29.72 6.19
CA GLU A 80 -23.62 -29.67 4.73
C GLU A 80 -24.06 -28.34 4.12
N GLN A 81 -24.97 -27.64 4.78
CA GLN A 81 -25.56 -26.37 4.30
C GLN A 81 -25.35 -25.18 5.24
N GLY A 82 -24.38 -25.24 6.15
CA GLY A 82 -24.18 -24.12 7.04
C GLY A 82 -23.23 -24.37 8.22
N ILE A 83 -23.21 -23.43 9.14
CA ILE A 83 -22.44 -23.50 10.36
C ILE A 83 -23.32 -23.10 11.52
N ASP A 84 -23.39 -23.98 12.49
CA ASP A 84 -24.12 -23.78 13.71
C ASP A 84 -23.17 -23.54 14.89
N LEU A 85 -23.38 -22.46 15.62
CA LEU A 85 -22.61 -22.10 16.79
C LEU A 85 -23.56 -21.88 17.96
N GLN A 86 -23.34 -22.62 19.04
CA GLN A 86 -24.08 -22.49 20.29
C GLN A 86 -23.11 -22.31 21.44
N TRP A 87 -23.44 -21.41 22.36
CA TRP A 87 -22.68 -21.27 23.59
C TRP A 87 -23.54 -20.81 24.77
N SER A 88 -23.07 -21.16 25.97
CA SER A 88 -23.66 -20.74 27.23
C SER A 88 -22.56 -20.12 28.12
N ALA A 89 -22.89 -19.03 28.78
CA ALA A 89 -21.98 -18.38 29.71
C ALA A 89 -21.91 -19.14 31.03
N GLU A 90 -20.70 -19.27 31.57
CA GLU A 90 -20.41 -19.77 32.90
C GLU A 90 -20.15 -18.60 33.90
N GLY A 91 -20.24 -17.33 33.42
CA GLY A 91 -20.00 -16.12 34.19
C GLY A 91 -20.36 -14.86 33.41
N GLN A 92 -20.15 -13.69 34.03
CA GLN A 92 -20.37 -12.40 33.36
C GLN A 92 -19.19 -12.06 32.42
N GLY A 93 -19.48 -11.55 31.25
CA GLY A 93 -18.51 -11.06 30.28
C GLY A 93 -18.82 -11.49 28.85
N ARG A 94 -18.03 -10.98 27.94
CA ARG A 94 -18.14 -11.28 26.51
C ARG A 94 -17.73 -12.73 26.25
N CYS A 95 -18.61 -13.49 25.64
CA CYS A 95 -18.44 -14.89 25.24
C CYS A 95 -18.36 -15.00 23.72
N GLY A 96 -17.57 -15.92 23.22
CA GLY A 96 -17.53 -16.12 21.78
C GLY A 96 -16.69 -17.30 21.29
N GLN A 97 -16.70 -17.44 19.97
CA GLN A 97 -15.93 -18.42 19.21
C GLN A 97 -15.04 -17.69 18.21
N ARG A 98 -13.79 -18.07 18.18
CA ARG A 98 -12.84 -17.69 17.14
C ARG A 98 -12.69 -18.89 16.20
N ILE A 99 -13.15 -18.74 14.97
CA ILE A 99 -13.09 -19.77 13.94
C ILE A 99 -11.95 -19.42 13.01
N ALA A 100 -10.91 -20.23 13.01
CA ALA A 100 -9.79 -20.03 12.11
C ALA A 100 -10.24 -20.14 10.66
N ILE A 101 -9.73 -19.25 9.79
CA ILE A 101 -9.87 -19.37 8.35
C ILE A 101 -8.48 -19.46 7.72
N HIS A 102 -8.34 -20.42 6.82
CA HIS A 102 -7.08 -20.60 6.10
C HIS A 102 -7.32 -21.23 4.73
N GLN A 103 -6.53 -20.83 3.77
CA GLN A 103 -6.51 -21.44 2.45
C GLN A 103 -5.15 -22.08 2.24
N ALA A 104 -5.13 -23.40 2.06
CA ALA A 104 -3.90 -24.19 1.95
C ALA A 104 -2.88 -23.95 3.11
N GLY A 105 -3.39 -23.79 4.35
CA GLY A 105 -2.53 -23.57 5.54
C GLY A 105 -2.04 -22.13 5.74
N ALA A 106 -2.41 -21.21 4.86
CA ALA A 106 -2.07 -19.77 4.96
C ALA A 106 -3.30 -18.92 5.33
N PRO A 107 -3.13 -17.72 5.90
CA PRO A 107 -4.19 -16.76 6.07
C PRO A 107 -4.95 -16.48 4.76
N VAL A 108 -6.22 -16.15 4.85
CA VAL A 108 -7.04 -15.86 3.66
C VAL A 108 -6.82 -14.43 3.22
N ASP A 109 -6.53 -14.24 1.94
CA ASP A 109 -6.38 -12.93 1.31
C ASP A 109 -7.74 -12.42 0.83
N LEU A 110 -8.29 -11.43 1.54
CA LEU A 110 -9.54 -10.76 1.20
C LEU A 110 -9.37 -9.46 0.41
N MET A 111 -8.16 -9.03 0.09
CA MET A 111 -7.89 -7.77 -0.62
C MET A 111 -8.51 -7.69 -2.02
N SER A 112 -8.85 -8.82 -2.62
CA SER A 112 -9.52 -8.85 -3.92
C SER A 112 -11.05 -8.75 -3.84
N TYR A 113 -11.61 -8.74 -2.62
CA TYR A 113 -13.05 -8.73 -2.40
C TYR A 113 -13.51 -7.38 -1.86
N HIS A 114 -14.76 -7.03 -2.14
CA HIS A 114 -15.34 -5.73 -1.79
C HIS A 114 -16.41 -5.83 -0.72
N TRP A 115 -17.10 -6.96 -0.65
CA TRP A 115 -18.19 -7.18 0.28
C TRP A 115 -18.09 -8.53 0.96
N LEU A 116 -18.49 -8.56 2.22
CA LEU A 116 -18.80 -9.77 2.98
C LEU A 116 -20.33 -9.87 3.09
N ARG A 117 -20.92 -10.95 2.60
CA ARG A 117 -22.34 -11.26 2.78
C ARG A 117 -22.49 -12.36 3.82
N LEU A 118 -23.40 -12.12 4.77
CA LEU A 118 -23.75 -13.04 5.83
C LEU A 118 -25.27 -13.25 5.78
N ARG A 119 -25.67 -14.52 5.74
CA ARG A 119 -27.07 -14.91 5.80
C ARG A 119 -27.25 -15.98 6.86
N GLY A 120 -28.34 -15.87 7.65
CA GLY A 120 -28.60 -16.84 8.69
C GLY A 120 -29.65 -16.38 9.69
N PHE A 121 -29.56 -16.95 10.89
CA PHE A 121 -30.43 -16.66 12.03
C PHE A 121 -29.62 -16.62 13.32
N ALA A 122 -29.94 -15.68 14.22
CA ALA A 122 -29.33 -15.60 15.56
C ALA A 122 -30.37 -15.42 16.66
N THR A 123 -30.22 -16.14 17.76
CA THR A 123 -30.96 -15.86 18.99
C THR A 123 -30.15 -14.88 19.83
N GLY A 124 -30.76 -13.75 20.17
CA GLY A 124 -30.07 -12.67 20.86
C GLY A 124 -29.22 -11.81 19.94
N SER A 125 -28.45 -10.91 20.52
CA SER A 125 -27.54 -10.01 19.83
C SER A 125 -26.15 -10.65 19.70
N VAL A 126 -25.70 -10.86 18.48
CA VAL A 126 -24.43 -11.51 18.18
C VAL A 126 -23.57 -10.60 17.31
N VAL A 127 -22.34 -10.35 17.75
CA VAL A 127 -21.34 -9.57 17.02
C VAL A 127 -20.51 -10.49 16.15
N VAL A 128 -20.43 -10.18 14.85
CA VAL A 128 -19.51 -10.83 13.91
C VAL A 128 -18.36 -9.90 13.63
N ALA A 129 -17.13 -10.42 13.71
CA ALA A 129 -15.90 -9.69 13.53
C ALA A 129 -14.92 -10.49 12.67
N LEU A 130 -13.89 -9.83 12.16
CA LEU A 130 -12.71 -10.45 11.56
C LEU A 130 -11.47 -10.21 12.42
N ASP A 131 -10.49 -11.10 12.26
CA ASP A 131 -9.19 -11.03 12.88
C ASP A 131 -8.09 -11.25 11.84
N ASP A 132 -6.98 -10.53 11.98
CA ASP A 132 -5.82 -10.66 11.10
C ASP A 132 -4.60 -11.28 11.83
N GLN A 133 -3.51 -11.47 11.11
CA GLN A 133 -2.28 -12.05 11.69
C GLN A 133 -1.69 -11.17 12.82
N ALA A 134 -2.02 -9.90 12.90
CA ALA A 134 -1.61 -9.00 13.98
C ALA A 134 -2.58 -9.01 15.17
N GLY A 135 -3.69 -9.74 15.09
CA GLY A 135 -4.79 -9.78 16.06
C GLY A 135 -4.36 -10.17 17.49
N HIS A 136 -3.29 -10.95 17.63
CA HIS A 136 -2.75 -11.32 18.94
C HIS A 136 -2.18 -10.14 19.76
N ARG A 137 -2.02 -8.95 19.16
CA ARG A 137 -1.58 -7.71 19.80
C ARG A 137 -2.72 -6.71 20.01
N ARG A 138 -3.94 -7.05 19.59
CA ARG A 138 -5.12 -6.19 19.72
C ARG A 138 -6.05 -6.82 20.74
N GLU A 139 -6.43 -6.05 21.73
CA GLU A 139 -7.38 -6.47 22.78
C GLU A 139 -8.78 -6.71 22.22
N ASP A 140 -9.10 -6.10 21.05
CA ASP A 140 -10.42 -6.17 20.42
C ASP A 140 -10.34 -6.57 18.94
N ASN A 141 -11.15 -7.54 18.55
CA ASN A 141 -11.44 -7.86 17.16
C ASN A 141 -12.15 -6.68 16.48
N VAL A 142 -12.06 -6.57 15.15
CA VAL A 142 -12.75 -5.53 14.42
C VAL A 142 -14.20 -5.93 14.17
N PRO A 143 -15.19 -5.37 14.90
CA PRO A 143 -16.60 -5.66 14.67
C PRO A 143 -17.01 -5.23 13.26
N LEU A 144 -17.73 -6.09 12.56
CA LEU A 144 -18.27 -5.83 11.23
C LEU A 144 -19.76 -5.59 11.28
N ALA A 145 -20.48 -6.42 12.05
CA ALA A 145 -21.92 -6.32 12.19
C ALA A 145 -22.37 -6.89 13.54
N THR A 146 -23.53 -6.40 13.99
CA THR A 146 -24.30 -7.03 15.05
C THR A 146 -25.58 -7.56 14.41
N VAL A 147 -25.87 -8.85 14.60
CA VAL A 147 -27.03 -9.55 14.02
C VAL A 147 -27.94 -10.10 15.10
N THR A 148 -29.24 -10.15 14.81
CA THR A 148 -30.28 -10.75 15.64
C THR A 148 -31.46 -11.20 14.78
N GLY A 149 -32.15 -12.26 15.17
CA GLY A 149 -33.24 -12.85 14.35
C GLY A 149 -32.75 -13.37 13.01
N SER A 150 -33.57 -13.42 12.01
CA SER A 150 -33.20 -13.75 10.64
C SER A 150 -32.46 -12.56 10.00
N PHE A 151 -31.34 -12.81 9.34
CA PHE A 151 -30.57 -11.78 8.68
C PHE A 151 -30.06 -12.22 7.30
N ASP A 152 -29.99 -11.26 6.38
CA ASP A 152 -29.27 -11.33 5.11
C ASP A 152 -28.63 -9.95 4.88
N ILE A 153 -27.35 -9.82 5.23
CA ILE A 153 -26.64 -8.54 5.26
C ILE A 153 -25.41 -8.59 4.37
N THR A 154 -25.11 -7.45 3.77
CA THR A 154 -23.90 -7.23 2.97
C THR A 154 -23.09 -6.10 3.59
N ILE A 155 -21.83 -6.36 3.92
CA ILE A 155 -20.93 -5.47 4.62
C ILE A 155 -19.80 -5.08 3.68
N ALA A 156 -19.51 -3.79 3.55
CA ALA A 156 -18.38 -3.32 2.77
C ALA A 156 -17.06 -3.61 3.50
N LEU A 157 -16.16 -4.35 2.88
CA LEU A 157 -14.85 -4.70 3.48
C LEU A 157 -13.92 -3.50 3.67
N LYS A 158 -14.18 -2.38 2.99
CA LYS A 158 -13.39 -1.15 3.18
C LYS A 158 -13.34 -0.66 4.63
N GLU A 159 -14.42 -0.83 5.40
CA GLU A 159 -14.44 -0.42 6.80
C GLU A 159 -13.57 -1.34 7.68
N ALA A 160 -13.53 -2.64 7.37
CA ALA A 160 -12.59 -3.56 7.99
C ALA A 160 -11.15 -3.27 7.56
N GLY A 161 -10.92 -3.00 6.29
CA GLY A 161 -9.61 -2.71 5.71
C GLY A 161 -8.91 -1.49 6.31
N ARG A 162 -9.63 -0.56 6.93
CA ARG A 162 -9.05 0.55 7.71
C ARG A 162 -8.38 0.12 9.01
N ARG A 163 -8.73 -1.04 9.53
CA ARG A 163 -8.32 -1.53 10.85
C ARG A 163 -7.61 -2.88 10.81
N LEU A 164 -7.78 -3.66 9.74
CA LEU A 164 -7.20 -4.97 9.51
C LEU A 164 -6.33 -4.97 8.26
N ASP A 165 -5.32 -5.82 8.25
CA ASP A 165 -4.63 -6.19 7.02
C ASP A 165 -5.40 -7.31 6.33
N LEU A 166 -6.23 -6.95 5.34
CA LEU A 166 -7.09 -7.90 4.62
C LEU A 166 -6.30 -8.95 3.81
N ARG A 167 -4.98 -8.80 3.65
CA ARG A 167 -4.11 -9.83 3.03
C ARG A 167 -3.91 -11.05 3.93
N TYR A 168 -4.10 -10.89 5.24
CA TYR A 168 -3.73 -11.88 6.24
C TYR A 168 -4.86 -12.16 7.24
N VAL A 169 -6.09 -12.31 6.77
CA VAL A 169 -7.23 -12.60 7.65
C VAL A 169 -7.13 -14.05 8.14
N THR A 170 -7.13 -14.22 9.45
CA THR A 170 -6.86 -15.51 10.12
C THR A 170 -8.09 -16.10 10.79
N ALA A 171 -9.10 -15.31 11.11
CA ALA A 171 -10.30 -15.83 11.76
C ALA A 171 -11.54 -14.99 11.50
N ILE A 172 -12.69 -15.66 11.59
CA ILE A 172 -13.98 -15.07 11.87
C ILE A 172 -14.22 -15.22 13.36
N VAL A 173 -14.65 -14.13 14.01
CA VAL A 173 -14.93 -14.09 15.43
C VAL A 173 -16.40 -13.78 15.63
N VAL A 174 -17.07 -14.64 16.39
CA VAL A 174 -18.50 -14.49 16.70
C VAL A 174 -18.64 -14.40 18.20
N SER A 175 -19.32 -13.39 18.72
CA SER A 175 -19.40 -13.16 20.18
C SER A 175 -20.72 -12.51 20.61
N THR A 176 -21.04 -12.68 21.88
CA THR A 176 -22.17 -12.05 22.55
C THR A 176 -21.84 -11.68 23.98
N GLU A 177 -22.62 -10.76 24.55
CA GLU A 177 -22.63 -10.47 25.99
C GLU A 177 -23.83 -11.14 26.72
N ALA A 178 -24.70 -11.84 25.98
CA ALA A 178 -25.83 -12.55 26.55
C ALA A 178 -25.38 -13.86 27.23
N GLU A 179 -26.14 -14.33 28.22
CA GLU A 179 -25.86 -15.58 28.97
C GLU A 179 -25.88 -16.83 28.05
N SER A 180 -26.65 -16.77 26.98
CA SER A 180 -26.65 -17.83 25.96
C SER A 180 -26.91 -17.21 24.59
N ALA A 181 -26.34 -17.78 23.56
CA ALA A 181 -26.61 -17.41 22.19
C ALA A 181 -26.46 -18.63 21.27
N HIS A 182 -27.21 -18.55 20.18
CA HIS A 182 -27.13 -19.48 19.07
C HIS A 182 -27.12 -18.67 17.79
N ILE A 183 -26.21 -18.96 16.89
CA ILE A 183 -26.20 -18.42 15.55
C ILE A 183 -26.01 -19.51 14.53
N HIS A 184 -26.84 -19.50 13.51
CA HIS A 184 -26.71 -20.34 12.34
C HIS A 184 -26.39 -19.46 11.13
N PHE A 185 -25.34 -19.79 10.40
CA PHE A 185 -25.02 -19.18 9.11
C PHE A 185 -25.40 -20.15 7.99
N ASP A 186 -26.44 -19.81 7.23
CA ASP A 186 -26.75 -20.49 5.96
C ASP A 186 -25.65 -20.22 4.94
N ARG A 187 -25.07 -18.99 4.96
CA ARG A 187 -24.08 -18.56 4.00
C ARG A 187 -23.16 -17.49 4.58
N MET A 188 -21.86 -17.67 4.35
CA MET A 188 -20.82 -16.66 4.55
C MET A 188 -19.98 -16.60 3.30
N GLU A 189 -20.04 -15.51 2.58
CA GLU A 189 -19.33 -15.36 1.31
C GLU A 189 -18.69 -13.98 1.17
N VAL A 190 -17.51 -13.91 0.57
CA VAL A 190 -16.93 -12.64 0.13
C VAL A 190 -17.10 -12.48 -1.38
N ILE A 191 -17.50 -11.28 -1.77
CA ILE A 191 -17.94 -10.98 -3.13
C ILE A 191 -17.02 -9.92 -3.71
N ARG A 192 -16.54 -10.15 -4.91
CA ARG A 192 -15.74 -9.20 -5.67
C ARG A 192 -16.65 -8.30 -6.52
N ALA A 193 -16.28 -7.02 -6.59
CA ALA A 193 -16.92 -6.13 -7.55
C ALA A 193 -16.49 -6.51 -9.00
N PRO A 194 -17.31 -6.19 -10.01
CA PRO A 194 -16.91 -6.35 -11.41
C PRO A 194 -15.58 -5.68 -11.71
N SER A 195 -14.77 -6.29 -12.57
CA SER A 195 -13.49 -5.73 -13.02
C SER A 195 -13.68 -4.45 -13.86
N GLY A 196 -12.66 -3.64 -13.95
CA GLY A 196 -12.60 -2.40 -14.73
C GLY A 196 -12.58 -1.14 -13.88
N SER A 197 -11.92 -0.08 -14.39
CA SER A 197 -11.85 1.21 -13.73
C SER A 197 -13.22 1.84 -13.56
N LYS A 198 -13.44 2.52 -12.44
CA LYS A 198 -14.67 3.31 -12.17
C LYS A 198 -14.70 4.66 -12.89
N GLN A 199 -13.56 5.11 -13.38
CA GLN A 199 -13.40 6.44 -14.00
C GLN A 199 -12.63 6.34 -15.32
N PRO A 200 -12.73 7.35 -16.20
CA PRO A 200 -11.92 7.41 -17.40
C PRO A 200 -10.44 7.38 -17.04
N LEU A 201 -9.70 6.53 -17.73
CA LEU A 201 -8.25 6.45 -17.58
C LEU A 201 -7.59 7.66 -18.22
N GLY A 202 -6.52 8.15 -17.58
CA GLY A 202 -5.82 9.33 -18.04
C GLY A 202 -4.30 9.17 -18.12
N ILE A 203 -3.67 10.12 -18.82
CA ILE A 203 -2.21 10.31 -18.80
C ILE A 203 -1.95 11.67 -18.17
N GLY A 204 -0.94 11.77 -17.31
CA GLY A 204 -0.51 13.03 -16.73
C GLY A 204 1.00 13.20 -16.77
N PHE A 205 1.45 14.42 -16.59
CA PHE A 205 2.86 14.76 -16.50
C PHE A 205 3.15 15.53 -15.21
N TRP A 206 4.24 15.19 -14.54
CA TRP A 206 4.88 16.05 -13.57
C TRP A 206 5.69 17.14 -14.26
N VAL A 207 5.61 18.35 -13.74
CA VAL A 207 6.32 19.56 -14.26
C VAL A 207 7.02 20.22 -13.07
N TRP A 208 8.28 19.87 -12.86
CA TRP A 208 9.07 20.35 -11.71
C TRP A 208 9.63 21.77 -11.89
N ASN A 209 9.66 22.29 -13.11
CA ASN A 209 10.14 23.63 -13.39
C ASN A 209 8.98 24.60 -13.70
N TYR A 210 8.32 25.10 -12.62
CA TYR A 210 7.22 26.05 -12.77
C TYR A 210 7.62 27.35 -13.50
N ARG A 211 8.90 27.82 -13.39
CA ARG A 211 9.37 29.04 -14.08
C ARG A 211 9.39 28.83 -15.58
N SER A 212 10.00 27.75 -16.05
CA SER A 212 9.99 27.39 -17.47
C SER A 212 8.56 27.16 -17.99
N ALA A 213 7.69 26.55 -17.17
CA ALA A 213 6.29 26.36 -17.52
C ALA A 213 5.53 27.69 -17.68
N MET A 214 5.80 28.68 -16.82
CA MET A 214 5.23 30.02 -16.90
C MET A 214 5.75 30.83 -18.11
N GLU A 215 7.03 30.61 -18.48
CA GLU A 215 7.63 31.26 -19.66
C GLU A 215 7.10 30.69 -20.98
N ASN A 216 6.76 29.39 -21.02
CA ASN A 216 6.28 28.72 -22.24
C ASN A 216 5.07 27.80 -21.98
N PRO A 217 3.91 28.34 -21.56
CA PRO A 217 2.72 27.53 -21.28
C PRO A 217 2.21 26.79 -22.51
N GLU A 218 2.26 27.43 -23.70
CA GLU A 218 1.84 26.75 -24.93
C GLU A 218 2.69 25.54 -25.28
N GLY A 219 3.98 25.57 -24.96
CA GLY A 219 4.85 24.41 -25.15
C GLY A 219 4.42 23.21 -24.31
N ILE A 220 4.08 23.39 -23.03
CA ILE A 220 3.61 22.28 -22.18
C ILE A 220 2.24 21.79 -22.64
N LEU A 221 1.32 22.66 -22.98
CA LEU A 221 0.00 22.32 -23.50
C LEU A 221 0.07 21.56 -24.84
N ALA A 222 1.00 21.97 -25.73
CA ALA A 222 1.22 21.27 -27.00
C ALA A 222 1.71 19.83 -26.78
N THR A 223 2.65 19.62 -25.85
CA THR A 223 3.12 18.25 -25.51
C THR A 223 1.97 17.42 -24.95
N CYS A 224 1.17 18.00 -24.04
CA CYS A 224 0.03 17.32 -23.45
C CYS A 224 -1.01 16.92 -24.52
N ARG A 225 -1.33 17.82 -25.46
CA ARG A 225 -2.24 17.53 -26.59
C ARG A 225 -1.74 16.38 -27.48
N ILE A 226 -0.44 16.37 -27.80
CA ILE A 226 0.17 15.30 -28.63
C ILE A 226 0.07 13.95 -27.91
N GLN A 227 0.25 13.91 -26.60
CA GLN A 227 0.20 12.69 -25.79
C GLN A 227 -1.22 12.37 -25.28
N ALA A 228 -2.24 13.12 -25.70
CA ALA A 228 -3.62 12.98 -25.20
C ALA A 228 -3.72 12.99 -23.66
N CYS A 229 -2.88 13.77 -22.99
CA CYS A 229 -2.88 13.81 -21.54
C CYS A 229 -4.13 14.50 -21.00
N SER A 230 -4.54 14.14 -19.80
CA SER A 230 -5.73 14.64 -19.11
C SER A 230 -5.38 15.56 -17.94
N ARG A 231 -4.12 15.55 -17.47
CA ARG A 231 -3.69 16.37 -16.33
C ARG A 231 -2.24 16.82 -16.39
N LEU A 232 -1.99 17.96 -15.77
CA LEU A 232 -0.66 18.48 -15.49
C LEU A 232 -0.51 18.76 -14.00
N LEU A 233 0.60 18.31 -13.43
CA LEU A 233 0.95 18.46 -12.03
C LEU A 233 2.17 19.38 -11.98
N ILE A 234 1.97 20.66 -11.63
CA ILE A 234 2.99 21.71 -11.79
C ILE A 234 3.49 22.14 -10.41
N GLN A 235 4.81 22.12 -10.22
CA GLN A 235 5.45 22.53 -8.98
C GLN A 235 5.03 23.94 -8.56
N MET A 236 4.66 24.11 -7.29
CA MET A 236 4.35 25.42 -6.71
C MET A 236 5.60 26.30 -6.61
N PRO A 237 5.44 27.63 -6.73
CA PRO A 237 6.54 28.56 -6.49
C PRO A 237 7.20 28.38 -5.12
N SER A 238 8.46 28.80 -4.99
CA SER A 238 9.13 28.86 -3.70
C SER A 238 8.41 29.81 -2.75
N GLN A 239 8.44 29.51 -1.45
CA GLN A 239 7.86 30.40 -0.44
C GLN A 239 8.50 31.80 -0.47
N SER A 240 9.76 31.89 -0.86
CA SER A 240 10.52 33.15 -0.99
C SER A 240 10.20 33.93 -2.27
N ASP A 241 9.44 33.34 -3.21
CA ASP A 241 9.06 34.05 -4.44
C ASP A 241 8.08 35.18 -4.14
N ASP A 242 8.19 36.24 -4.92
CA ASP A 242 7.31 37.40 -4.80
C ASP A 242 5.87 37.13 -5.24
N GLU A 243 5.00 38.08 -4.96
CA GLU A 243 3.57 37.98 -5.28
C GLU A 243 3.31 37.90 -6.78
N ALA A 244 4.14 38.52 -7.62
CA ALA A 244 3.99 38.49 -9.06
C ALA A 244 4.21 37.08 -9.64
N ILE A 245 5.19 36.35 -9.12
CA ILE A 245 5.45 34.93 -9.46
C ILE A 245 4.26 34.07 -9.06
N TRP A 246 3.74 34.20 -7.82
CA TRP A 246 2.58 33.45 -7.36
C TRP A 246 1.33 33.70 -8.20
N ARG A 247 1.05 34.94 -8.54
CA ARG A 247 -0.05 35.32 -9.45
C ARG A 247 0.18 34.80 -10.88
N GLY A 248 1.43 34.80 -11.35
CA GLY A 248 1.82 34.19 -12.62
C GLY A 248 1.54 32.71 -12.66
N TYR A 249 1.90 32.01 -11.59
CA TYR A 249 1.64 30.58 -11.43
C TYR A 249 0.13 30.25 -11.46
N VAL A 250 -0.68 30.99 -10.69
CA VAL A 250 -2.14 30.77 -10.68
C VAL A 250 -2.76 31.04 -12.07
N ARG A 251 -2.27 32.05 -12.82
CA ARG A 251 -2.70 32.25 -14.21
C ARG A 251 -2.34 31.08 -15.11
N LEU A 252 -1.14 30.49 -14.95
CA LEU A 252 -0.76 29.28 -15.67
C LEU A 252 -1.72 28.12 -15.34
N MET A 253 -2.04 27.90 -14.06
CA MET A 253 -2.98 26.84 -13.65
C MET A 253 -4.38 27.06 -14.25
N ALA A 254 -4.86 28.31 -14.28
CA ALA A 254 -6.11 28.65 -14.94
C ALA A 254 -6.06 28.39 -16.46
N GLN A 255 -4.94 28.66 -17.11
CA GLN A 255 -4.76 28.39 -18.55
C GLN A 255 -4.79 26.86 -18.82
N VAL A 256 -4.14 26.06 -17.97
CA VAL A 256 -4.20 24.58 -18.04
C VAL A 256 -5.65 24.11 -17.92
N GLN A 257 -6.37 24.59 -16.90
CA GLN A 257 -7.77 24.23 -16.66
C GLN A 257 -8.69 24.64 -17.82
N HIS A 258 -8.54 25.87 -18.36
CA HIS A 258 -9.31 26.34 -19.52
C HIS A 258 -9.02 25.55 -20.80
N SER A 259 -7.86 24.84 -20.87
CA SER A 259 -7.54 23.94 -21.98
C SER A 259 -8.21 22.56 -21.83
N GLY A 260 -9.08 22.37 -20.83
CA GLY A 260 -9.79 21.13 -20.58
C GLY A 260 -8.99 20.08 -19.81
N LEU A 261 -7.87 20.47 -19.18
CA LEU A 261 -7.00 19.60 -18.41
C LEU A 261 -7.20 19.79 -16.91
N GLU A 262 -7.02 18.75 -16.13
CA GLU A 262 -6.89 18.88 -14.69
C GLU A 262 -5.56 19.57 -14.34
N ALA A 263 -5.63 20.64 -13.55
CA ALA A 263 -4.47 21.37 -13.06
C ALA A 263 -4.26 21.06 -11.57
N LEU A 264 -3.18 20.34 -11.24
CA LEU A 264 -2.82 20.02 -9.86
C LEU A 264 -1.57 20.81 -9.43
N ALA A 265 -1.66 21.44 -8.27
CA ALA A 265 -0.49 22.05 -7.65
C ALA A 265 0.38 20.94 -7.04
N LEU A 266 1.67 20.92 -7.40
CA LEU A 266 2.63 19.89 -6.98
C LEU A 266 3.64 20.51 -6.02
N ASP A 267 3.94 19.84 -4.92
CA ASP A 267 5.08 20.17 -4.06
C ASP A 267 5.40 19.00 -3.12
N GLY A 268 6.56 19.08 -2.49
CA GLY A 268 6.97 18.12 -1.48
C GLY A 268 8.49 18.15 -1.30
N TYR A 269 8.92 17.78 -0.11
CA TYR A 269 10.32 17.58 0.25
C TYR A 269 10.38 16.77 1.54
N PRO A 270 11.45 16.01 1.77
CA PRO A 270 11.54 15.10 2.93
C PRO A 270 11.37 15.79 4.27
N GLU A 271 11.96 16.98 4.46
CA GLU A 271 11.95 17.73 5.72
C GLU A 271 10.55 18.29 6.07
N ALA A 272 9.60 18.26 5.14
CA ALA A 272 8.22 18.71 5.41
C ALA A 272 7.56 17.94 6.57
N ILE A 273 8.00 16.73 6.88
CA ILE A 273 7.51 16.01 8.07
C ILE A 273 8.01 16.61 9.40
N GLN A 274 9.06 17.41 9.36
CA GLN A 274 9.60 18.10 10.53
C GLN A 274 8.93 19.48 10.71
N GLU A 275 8.67 20.16 9.59
CA GLU A 275 8.08 21.52 9.57
C GLU A 275 6.87 21.58 8.60
N PRO A 276 5.77 20.84 8.86
CA PRO A 276 4.63 20.75 7.94
C PRO A 276 3.93 22.10 7.70
N HIS A 277 4.08 23.04 8.61
CA HIS A 277 3.43 24.36 8.50
C HIS A 277 3.93 25.17 7.30
N MET A 278 5.20 25.04 6.94
CA MET A 278 5.76 25.72 5.77
C MET A 278 5.05 25.32 4.47
N LEU A 279 4.87 24.01 4.28
CA LEU A 279 4.15 23.49 3.12
C LEU A 279 2.65 23.78 3.20
N ALA A 280 2.06 23.70 4.40
CA ALA A 280 0.66 24.08 4.64
C ALA A 280 0.39 25.55 4.25
N ASP A 281 1.31 26.45 4.54
CA ASP A 281 1.18 27.86 4.19
C ASP A 281 1.28 28.10 2.66
N LYS A 282 2.15 27.35 1.96
CA LYS A 282 2.18 27.35 0.49
C LYS A 282 0.85 26.88 -0.10
N ILE A 283 0.29 25.78 0.43
CA ILE A 283 -1.01 25.26 0.01
C ILE A 283 -2.11 26.30 0.23
N ARG A 284 -2.19 26.91 1.42
CA ARG A 284 -3.18 27.95 1.71
C ARG A 284 -3.03 29.13 0.75
N ARG A 285 -1.78 29.58 0.50
CA ARG A 285 -1.50 30.70 -0.39
C ARG A 285 -1.98 30.44 -1.82
N VAL A 286 -1.67 29.28 -2.40
CA VAL A 286 -2.12 28.97 -3.77
C VAL A 286 -3.64 28.86 -3.84
N LEU A 287 -4.28 28.24 -2.83
CA LEU A 287 -5.74 28.13 -2.76
C LEU A 287 -6.45 29.47 -2.53
N GLN A 288 -5.81 30.43 -1.86
CA GLN A 288 -6.34 31.79 -1.69
C GLN A 288 -6.24 32.62 -2.96
N LEU A 289 -5.19 32.44 -3.75
CA LEU A 289 -4.96 33.17 -5.00
C LEU A 289 -5.75 32.59 -6.18
N ALA A 290 -6.02 31.30 -6.17
CA ALA A 290 -6.76 30.61 -7.22
C ALA A 290 -8.28 30.81 -7.05
N GLU A 291 -8.97 31.08 -8.16
CA GLU A 291 -10.42 31.04 -8.18
C GLU A 291 -10.92 29.60 -7.93
N PRO A 292 -12.11 29.45 -7.31
CA PRO A 292 -12.70 28.12 -7.12
C PRO A 292 -12.81 27.35 -8.44
N GLY A 293 -12.34 26.10 -8.44
CA GLY A 293 -12.37 25.21 -9.60
C GLY A 293 -11.16 25.33 -10.56
N VAL A 294 -10.24 26.28 -10.35
CA VAL A 294 -8.99 26.34 -11.12
C VAL A 294 -8.07 25.18 -10.78
N LEU A 295 -7.93 24.87 -9.49
CA LEU A 295 -7.14 23.72 -9.04
C LEU A 295 -8.01 22.49 -8.89
N SER A 296 -7.68 21.45 -9.64
CA SER A 296 -8.32 20.12 -9.54
C SER A 296 -7.81 19.31 -8.35
N GLY A 297 -6.64 19.66 -7.82
CA GLY A 297 -6.03 19.01 -6.67
C GLY A 297 -4.71 19.65 -6.25
N VAL A 298 -4.22 19.16 -5.11
CA VAL A 298 -2.85 19.36 -4.64
C VAL A 298 -2.21 18.00 -4.53
N GLN A 299 -1.07 17.78 -5.19
CA GLN A 299 -0.28 16.56 -5.04
C GLN A 299 0.97 16.83 -4.21
N LEU A 300 1.23 15.93 -3.27
CA LEU A 300 2.36 16.02 -2.35
C LEU A 300 3.31 14.86 -2.54
N ASP A 301 4.57 15.19 -2.83
CA ASP A 301 5.69 14.26 -2.99
C ASP A 301 6.69 14.45 -1.84
N LEU A 302 6.36 13.90 -0.67
CA LEU A 302 7.07 14.22 0.57
C LEU A 302 8.39 13.46 0.76
N GLU A 303 8.49 12.22 0.28
CA GLU A 303 9.67 11.34 0.30
C GLU A 303 10.46 11.28 1.63
N PRO A 304 9.81 11.17 2.81
CA PRO A 304 10.49 11.24 4.11
C PRO A 304 11.48 10.08 4.33
N TYR A 305 11.40 9.03 3.55
CA TYR A 305 12.34 7.91 3.57
C TYR A 305 13.77 8.28 3.11
N LEU A 306 13.95 9.47 2.51
CA LEU A 306 15.25 10.04 2.23
C LEU A 306 15.93 10.63 3.48
N LEU A 307 15.19 10.83 4.57
CA LEU A 307 15.74 11.25 5.85
C LEU A 307 16.43 10.08 6.57
N PRO A 308 17.60 10.29 7.16
CA PRO A 308 18.28 9.26 7.93
C PRO A 308 17.39 8.71 9.05
N GLY A 309 17.34 7.39 9.19
CA GLY A 309 16.62 6.71 10.27
C GLY A 309 15.08 6.74 10.16
N PHE A 310 14.51 7.24 9.06
CA PHE A 310 13.06 7.35 8.92
C PHE A 310 12.32 6.02 9.09
N LEU A 311 12.80 4.96 8.43
CA LEU A 311 12.16 3.64 8.50
C LEU A 311 12.43 2.89 9.81
N GLU A 312 13.40 3.34 10.60
CA GLU A 312 13.86 2.72 11.84
C GLU A 312 13.11 3.24 13.06
N ASP A 313 12.46 4.40 12.94
CA ASP A 313 11.81 5.10 14.04
C ASP A 313 10.29 5.22 13.81
N GLU A 314 9.52 4.47 14.59
CA GLU A 314 8.05 4.53 14.54
C GLU A 314 7.50 5.95 14.80
N VAL A 315 8.24 6.79 15.54
CA VAL A 315 7.87 8.20 15.75
C VAL A 315 7.93 8.98 14.44
N GLN A 316 8.95 8.73 13.60
CA GLN A 316 9.05 9.35 12.28
C GLN A 316 7.93 8.86 11.34
N LEU A 317 7.60 7.57 11.38
CA LEU A 317 6.48 7.03 10.61
C LEU A 317 5.15 7.68 11.02
N ARG A 318 4.91 7.85 12.33
CA ARG A 318 3.73 8.58 12.83
C ARG A 318 3.73 10.04 12.37
N ARG A 319 4.87 10.71 12.49
CA ARG A 319 5.00 12.10 12.08
C ARG A 319 4.69 12.29 10.60
N TYR A 320 5.09 11.34 9.73
CA TYR A 320 4.72 11.36 8.32
C TYR A 320 3.19 11.31 8.13
N VAL A 321 2.53 10.36 8.78
CA VAL A 321 1.08 10.21 8.71
C VAL A 321 0.37 11.45 9.27
N ASP A 322 0.84 12.00 10.41
CA ASP A 322 0.28 13.21 11.03
C ASP A 322 0.50 14.45 10.14
N THR A 323 1.64 14.52 9.45
CA THR A 323 1.91 15.58 8.47
C THR A 323 0.86 15.60 7.37
N ILE A 324 0.51 14.44 6.81
CA ILE A 324 -0.53 14.37 5.78
C ILE A 324 -1.86 14.89 6.31
N GLU A 325 -2.21 14.59 7.56
CA GLU A 325 -3.42 15.13 8.21
C GLU A 325 -3.38 16.67 8.34
N ILE A 326 -2.22 17.22 8.69
CA ILE A 326 -2.03 18.69 8.78
C ILE A 326 -2.22 19.32 7.39
N LEU A 327 -1.61 18.72 6.35
CA LEU A 327 -1.68 19.24 5.00
C LEU A 327 -3.08 19.07 4.40
N LYS A 328 -3.79 17.97 4.69
CA LYS A 328 -5.20 17.80 4.33
C LYS A 328 -6.08 18.88 4.95
N ARG A 329 -5.87 19.21 6.22
CA ARG A 329 -6.58 20.33 6.87
C ARG A 329 -6.26 21.69 6.24
N ALA A 330 -5.05 21.88 5.70
CA ALA A 330 -4.70 23.12 4.99
C ALA A 330 -5.45 23.26 3.65
N ILE A 331 -5.82 22.14 3.03
CA ILE A 331 -6.67 22.10 1.81
C ILE A 331 -8.14 22.43 2.16
N ASP A 332 -8.59 22.08 3.35
CA ASP A 332 -9.93 22.40 3.89
C ASP A 332 -11.09 22.00 2.95
N GLY A 333 -10.97 20.83 2.32
CA GLY A 333 -11.98 20.31 1.40
C GLY A 333 -12.19 21.10 0.10
N ARG A 334 -11.35 22.12 -0.16
CA ARG A 334 -11.48 23.00 -1.33
C ARG A 334 -11.09 22.34 -2.64
N THR A 335 -10.24 21.32 -2.57
CA THR A 335 -9.79 20.51 -3.70
C THR A 335 -9.31 19.14 -3.22
N ARG A 336 -8.95 18.22 -4.13
CA ARG A 336 -8.46 16.88 -3.79
C ARG A 336 -7.03 16.90 -3.25
N LEU A 337 -6.74 15.99 -2.34
CA LEU A 337 -5.39 15.65 -1.91
C LEU A 337 -4.89 14.40 -2.62
N SER A 338 -3.82 14.54 -3.38
CA SER A 338 -3.07 13.44 -4.01
C SER A 338 -1.73 13.25 -3.29
N ILE A 339 -1.33 12.00 -3.01
CA ILE A 339 -0.05 11.71 -2.36
C ILE A 339 0.78 10.80 -3.26
N VAL A 340 2.05 11.14 -3.45
CA VAL A 340 3.02 10.28 -4.12
C VAL A 340 3.58 9.27 -3.11
N LEU A 341 3.66 8.00 -3.49
CA LEU A 341 4.25 6.95 -2.67
C LEU A 341 5.15 6.05 -3.53
N PRO A 342 6.29 5.60 -3.01
CA PRO A 342 6.98 4.46 -3.61
C PRO A 342 6.20 3.16 -3.32
N PHE A 343 6.19 2.25 -4.27
CA PHE A 343 5.46 0.97 -4.17
C PHE A 343 5.82 0.15 -2.92
N TRP A 344 7.07 0.20 -2.49
CA TRP A 344 7.59 -0.59 -1.36
C TRP A 344 7.12 -0.11 0.02
N LEU A 345 6.47 1.07 0.13
CA LEU A 345 5.83 1.49 1.39
C LEU A 345 4.66 0.58 1.82
N ALA A 346 4.23 -0.33 0.98
CA ALA A 346 3.33 -1.43 1.38
C ALA A 346 3.99 -2.44 2.34
N GLY A 347 5.33 -2.44 2.47
CA GLY A 347 6.08 -3.31 3.38
C GLY A 347 6.17 -2.78 4.81
N PRO A 348 6.77 -1.59 5.05
CA PRO A 348 6.88 -1.02 6.40
C PRO A 348 5.52 -0.84 7.07
N THR A 349 5.48 -1.01 8.41
CA THR A 349 4.21 -0.93 9.15
C THR A 349 4.26 0.09 10.28
N ILE A 350 3.11 0.69 10.56
CA ILE A 350 2.84 1.54 11.70
C ILE A 350 1.67 0.96 12.49
N GLY A 351 1.88 0.65 13.76
CA GLY A 351 0.85 0.00 14.58
C GLY A 351 0.32 -1.31 13.97
N GLY A 352 1.16 -2.07 13.24
CA GLY A 352 0.81 -3.32 12.59
C GLY A 352 0.08 -3.17 11.25
N ARG A 353 -0.06 -1.95 10.71
CA ARG A 353 -0.69 -1.65 9.42
C ARG A 353 0.35 -1.18 8.41
N PRO A 354 0.32 -1.61 7.14
CA PRO A 354 1.21 -1.07 6.12
C PRO A 354 1.19 0.45 6.06
N LEU A 355 2.36 1.06 6.00
CA LEU A 355 2.49 2.52 5.98
C LEU A 355 1.79 3.13 4.77
N ALA A 356 1.93 2.51 3.59
CA ALA A 356 1.21 2.95 2.39
C ALA A 356 -0.31 3.02 2.63
N TYR A 357 -0.91 2.04 3.32
CA TYR A 357 -2.35 2.03 3.59
C TYR A 357 -2.75 3.14 4.57
N ALA A 358 -1.93 3.37 5.60
CA ALA A 358 -2.17 4.47 6.54
C ALA A 358 -2.14 5.84 5.85
N VAL A 359 -1.28 6.00 4.83
CA VAL A 359 -1.22 7.20 3.97
C VAL A 359 -2.44 7.28 3.05
N MET A 360 -2.76 6.20 2.36
CA MET A 360 -3.89 6.12 1.43
C MET A 360 -5.22 6.47 2.08
N ASP A 361 -5.46 6.06 3.34
CA ASP A 361 -6.68 6.40 4.08
C ASP A 361 -6.92 7.90 4.26
N ARG A 362 -5.88 8.68 4.10
CA ARG A 362 -5.90 10.15 4.28
C ARG A 362 -5.94 10.90 2.96
N ALA A 363 -5.57 10.25 1.88
CA ALA A 363 -5.55 10.81 0.53
C ALA A 363 -6.90 10.62 -0.18
N ASP A 364 -7.20 11.50 -1.13
CA ASP A 364 -8.34 11.33 -2.02
C ASP A 364 -7.94 10.55 -3.30
N GLU A 365 -6.66 10.56 -3.65
CA GLU A 365 -6.02 9.71 -4.66
C GLU A 365 -4.53 9.55 -4.34
N VAL A 366 -3.87 8.55 -4.94
CA VAL A 366 -2.43 8.37 -4.81
C VAL A 366 -1.76 8.15 -6.16
N ALA A 367 -0.48 8.54 -6.24
CA ALA A 367 0.42 8.23 -7.33
C ALA A 367 1.52 7.30 -6.83
N VAL A 368 1.72 6.17 -7.50
CA VAL A 368 2.73 5.18 -7.12
C VAL A 368 3.94 5.31 -8.02
N MET A 369 5.10 5.55 -7.43
CA MET A 369 6.37 5.47 -8.14
C MET A 369 6.68 4.01 -8.49
N SER A 370 6.04 3.52 -9.54
CA SER A 370 6.19 2.16 -10.08
C SER A 370 7.23 2.13 -11.20
N TYR A 371 8.37 2.76 -10.96
CA TYR A 371 9.42 3.02 -11.93
C TYR A 371 10.03 1.72 -12.50
N ARG A 372 9.42 1.23 -13.57
CA ARG A 372 9.87 0.10 -14.38
C ARG A 372 9.59 0.39 -15.86
N THR A 373 10.33 -0.25 -16.74
CA THR A 373 10.20 -0.09 -18.19
C THR A 373 9.54 -1.27 -18.89
N ASN A 374 9.17 -2.29 -18.14
CA ASN A 374 8.40 -3.45 -18.58
C ASN A 374 7.00 -3.39 -17.98
N LEU A 375 5.98 -3.69 -18.77
CA LEU A 375 4.58 -3.61 -18.39
C LEU A 375 4.24 -4.51 -17.19
N ASP A 376 4.66 -5.78 -17.26
CA ASP A 376 4.36 -6.75 -16.20
C ASP A 376 5.04 -6.34 -14.90
N ASP A 377 6.31 -5.90 -14.96
CA ASP A 377 7.05 -5.43 -13.78
C ASP A 377 6.35 -4.23 -13.10
N VAL A 378 5.81 -3.27 -13.89
CA VAL A 378 5.07 -2.10 -13.35
C VAL A 378 3.81 -2.53 -12.60
N GLN A 379 3.06 -3.46 -13.17
CA GLN A 379 1.81 -3.94 -12.57
C GLN A 379 2.07 -4.76 -11.32
N ASP A 380 3.05 -5.67 -11.36
CA ASP A 380 3.38 -6.58 -10.25
C ASP A 380 3.81 -5.82 -9.00
N ILE A 381 4.71 -4.82 -9.14
CA ILE A 381 5.20 -4.09 -7.97
C ILE A 381 4.14 -3.17 -7.34
N ALA A 382 3.13 -2.77 -8.09
CA ALA A 382 2.05 -1.90 -7.62
C ALA A 382 0.80 -2.68 -7.16
N ASP A 383 0.76 -4.02 -7.30
CA ASP A 383 -0.43 -4.84 -7.08
C ASP A 383 -1.04 -4.65 -5.69
N ASP A 384 -0.25 -4.66 -4.62
CA ASP A 384 -0.72 -4.47 -3.25
C ASP A 384 -1.45 -3.12 -3.07
N ILE A 385 -0.91 -2.04 -3.64
CA ILE A 385 -1.50 -0.69 -3.55
C ILE A 385 -2.75 -0.60 -4.41
N LEU A 386 -2.72 -1.17 -5.62
CA LEU A 386 -3.88 -1.22 -6.51
C LEU A 386 -5.04 -2.00 -5.87
N ARG A 387 -4.76 -3.13 -5.23
CA ARG A 387 -5.76 -3.96 -4.56
C ARG A 387 -6.35 -3.23 -3.35
N TYR A 388 -5.49 -2.60 -2.53
CA TYR A 388 -5.96 -1.79 -1.41
C TYR A 388 -6.81 -0.61 -1.89
N GLY A 389 -6.35 0.12 -2.90
CA GLY A 389 -7.11 1.20 -3.52
C GLY A 389 -8.47 0.74 -4.08
N ALA A 390 -8.54 -0.46 -4.65
CA ALA A 390 -9.78 -1.04 -5.16
C ALA A 390 -10.80 -1.30 -4.05
N VAL A 391 -10.37 -1.85 -2.90
CA VAL A 391 -11.24 -2.09 -1.73
C VAL A 391 -11.69 -0.78 -1.11
N MET A 392 -10.76 0.18 -0.96
CA MET A 392 -11.00 1.47 -0.31
C MET A 392 -11.66 2.51 -1.22
N GLU A 393 -11.80 2.19 -2.51
CA GLU A 393 -12.30 3.10 -3.56
C GLU A 393 -11.42 4.35 -3.74
N ILE A 394 -10.11 4.21 -3.55
CA ILE A 394 -9.11 5.26 -3.72
C ILE A 394 -8.49 5.13 -5.11
N PRO A 395 -8.54 6.16 -5.97
CA PRO A 395 -7.87 6.16 -7.26
C PRO A 395 -6.35 6.04 -7.12
N VAL A 396 -5.75 5.19 -7.96
CA VAL A 396 -4.31 4.92 -7.98
C VAL A 396 -3.76 5.21 -9.36
N TRP A 397 -2.85 6.15 -9.45
CA TRP A 397 -2.07 6.46 -10.63
C TRP A 397 -0.74 5.70 -10.57
N LEU A 398 -0.34 5.09 -11.66
CA LEU A 398 0.98 4.44 -11.76
C LEU A 398 1.94 5.36 -12.49
N ALA A 399 3.17 5.46 -11.99
CA ALA A 399 4.15 6.38 -12.56
C ALA A 399 5.28 5.64 -13.27
N VAL A 400 5.70 6.19 -14.41
CA VAL A 400 6.89 5.78 -15.15
C VAL A 400 7.92 6.92 -15.15
N GLU A 401 9.20 6.55 -15.21
CA GLU A 401 10.33 7.48 -15.11
C GLU A 401 11.00 7.70 -16.46
N THR A 402 11.35 8.94 -16.79
CA THR A 402 12.04 9.31 -18.03
C THR A 402 13.39 9.97 -17.83
N THR A 403 13.77 10.24 -16.56
CA THR A 403 15.10 10.74 -16.19
C THR A 403 16.03 9.60 -15.76
N THR A 404 17.32 9.82 -15.69
CA THR A 404 18.27 8.78 -15.31
C THR A 404 18.18 8.46 -13.82
N LEU A 405 17.94 7.19 -13.50
CA LEU A 405 17.96 6.68 -12.13
C LEU A 405 19.24 5.90 -11.81
N PRO A 406 19.64 5.85 -10.54
CA PRO A 406 20.73 4.98 -10.10
C PRO A 406 20.33 3.50 -10.19
N VAL A 407 21.33 2.61 -10.27
CA VAL A 407 21.10 1.16 -10.24
C VAL A 407 20.63 0.69 -8.86
N GLU A 408 19.76 -0.32 -8.83
CA GLU A 408 19.42 -1.05 -7.62
C GLU A 408 20.27 -2.34 -7.52
N ARG A 409 20.80 -2.62 -6.34
CA ARG A 409 21.57 -3.85 -6.05
C ARG A 409 20.83 -4.64 -4.98
N HIS A 410 20.58 -5.89 -5.24
CA HIS A 410 19.85 -6.79 -4.37
C HIS A 410 20.75 -7.87 -3.79
N VAL A 411 20.56 -8.16 -2.51
CA VAL A 411 21.17 -9.29 -1.80
C VAL A 411 20.04 -10.11 -1.21
N VAL A 412 19.75 -11.26 -1.82
CA VAL A 412 18.70 -12.15 -1.37
C VAL A 412 19.28 -13.17 -0.41
N LEU A 413 18.74 -13.21 0.79
CA LEU A 413 19.08 -14.12 1.86
C LEU A 413 17.98 -15.16 2.02
N ARG A 414 18.34 -16.44 2.18
CA ARG A 414 17.40 -17.53 2.51
C ARG A 414 17.71 -18.12 3.86
N ARG A 415 16.65 -18.60 4.51
CA ARG A 415 16.76 -19.27 5.81
C ARG A 415 17.76 -20.41 5.75
N GLU A 416 18.63 -20.51 6.76
CA GLU A 416 19.65 -21.53 6.89
C GLU A 416 19.64 -22.08 8.32
N THR A 417 19.69 -23.39 8.43
CA THR A 417 19.69 -24.09 9.72
C THR A 417 21.06 -24.63 10.10
N ASP A 418 21.98 -24.75 9.12
CA ASP A 418 23.35 -25.18 9.39
C ASP A 418 24.17 -23.97 9.91
N PRO A 419 24.60 -23.98 11.19
CA PRO A 419 25.35 -22.86 11.77
C PRO A 419 26.61 -22.48 11.01
N ALA A 420 27.26 -23.47 10.34
CA ALA A 420 28.49 -23.24 9.58
C ALA A 420 28.24 -22.44 8.28
N ARG A 421 27.00 -22.34 7.84
CA ARG A 421 26.59 -21.67 6.59
C ARG A 421 25.88 -20.34 6.82
N ILE A 422 25.56 -20.01 8.07
CA ILE A 422 24.88 -18.76 8.40
C ILE A 422 25.80 -17.60 8.11
N GLU A 423 25.32 -16.61 7.32
CA GLU A 423 26.03 -15.40 6.97
C GLU A 423 25.38 -14.14 7.58
N ALA A 424 24.10 -14.25 7.97
CA ALA A 424 23.38 -13.21 8.70
C ALA A 424 22.43 -13.83 9.73
N VAL A 425 22.16 -13.11 10.79
CA VAL A 425 21.24 -13.52 11.88
C VAL A 425 20.19 -12.44 12.09
N LEU A 426 18.93 -12.81 12.11
CA LEU A 426 17.82 -11.92 12.41
C LEU A 426 17.40 -12.06 13.87
N ASP A 427 17.51 -10.97 14.61
CA ASP A 427 16.94 -10.78 15.92
C ASP A 427 15.53 -10.17 15.78
N ARG A 428 14.49 -11.01 15.99
CA ARG A 428 13.10 -10.55 15.84
C ARG A 428 12.68 -9.51 16.88
N ASP A 429 13.18 -9.66 18.10
CA ASP A 429 12.79 -8.78 19.21
C ASP A 429 13.37 -7.37 19.02
N ARG A 430 14.63 -7.32 18.54
CA ARG A 430 15.30 -6.04 18.21
C ARG A 430 14.98 -5.54 16.81
N ARG A 431 14.37 -6.37 15.97
CA ARG A 431 14.14 -6.09 14.54
C ARG A 431 15.43 -5.72 13.81
N LEU A 432 16.46 -6.54 14.01
CA LEU A 432 17.81 -6.22 13.53
C LEU A 432 18.40 -7.43 12.80
N LEU A 433 18.86 -7.22 11.55
CA LEU A 433 19.63 -8.21 10.80
C LEU A 433 21.11 -7.89 10.97
N GLN A 434 21.87 -8.85 11.48
CA GLN A 434 23.30 -8.73 11.77
C GLN A 434 24.11 -9.65 10.86
N TRP A 435 25.13 -9.12 10.24
CA TRP A 435 26.09 -9.94 9.47
C TRP A 435 27.02 -10.69 10.41
N VAL A 436 27.20 -11.99 10.15
CA VAL A 436 28.08 -12.86 10.91
C VAL A 436 29.49 -12.83 10.29
N PRO A 437 30.53 -12.32 10.99
CA PRO A 437 31.90 -12.36 10.50
C PRO A 437 32.42 -13.79 10.35
N LYS A 438 33.12 -14.10 9.25
CA LYS A 438 33.86 -15.37 9.12
C LYS A 438 35.21 -15.28 9.84
N PRO A 439 35.63 -16.24 10.70
CA PRO A 439 34.91 -17.42 11.16
C PRO A 439 34.42 -17.25 12.61
N ALA A 440 33.13 -17.14 12.85
CA ALA A 440 32.60 -17.25 14.19
C ALA A 440 31.68 -18.48 14.26
N GLN A 441 32.21 -19.60 14.73
CA GLN A 441 31.45 -20.72 15.27
C GLN A 441 30.80 -20.25 16.60
N GLN A 442 29.90 -19.28 16.57
CA GLN A 442 29.13 -18.92 17.74
C GLN A 442 27.76 -19.64 17.63
N SER A 443 27.39 -20.30 18.70
CA SER A 443 26.04 -20.86 18.86
C SER A 443 25.01 -19.71 18.66
N VAL A 444 24.22 -19.80 17.62
CA VAL A 444 23.07 -18.91 17.41
C VAL A 444 22.18 -19.05 18.64
N ALA A 445 21.91 -17.97 19.35
CA ALA A 445 21.03 -17.97 20.51
C ALA A 445 19.63 -18.45 20.09
N THR A 446 18.90 -19.12 20.99
CA THR A 446 17.62 -19.81 20.72
C THR A 446 16.51 -18.93 20.15
N GLN A 447 16.71 -17.60 20.11
CA GLN A 447 15.74 -16.61 19.60
C GLN A 447 16.17 -15.96 18.28
N GLN A 448 17.30 -16.38 17.69
CA GLN A 448 17.82 -15.79 16.46
C GLN A 448 17.59 -16.74 15.28
N GLU A 449 17.20 -16.19 14.14
CA GLU A 449 17.00 -16.91 12.89
C GLU A 449 18.20 -16.71 11.98
N GLY A 450 18.79 -17.83 11.50
CA GLY A 450 19.95 -17.81 10.60
C GLY A 450 19.55 -17.72 9.14
N PHE A 451 20.34 -16.95 8.38
CA PHE A 451 20.19 -16.77 6.94
C PHE A 451 21.53 -16.86 6.24
N ARG A 452 21.50 -17.30 4.98
CA ARG A 452 22.66 -17.26 4.08
C ARG A 452 22.32 -16.52 2.80
N ILE A 453 23.33 -15.94 2.15
CA ILE A 453 23.16 -15.33 0.84
C ILE A 453 22.83 -16.42 -0.17
N HIS A 454 21.64 -16.30 -0.78
CA HIS A 454 21.20 -17.19 -1.85
C HIS A 454 21.70 -16.71 -3.19
N HIS A 455 21.48 -15.44 -3.54
CA HIS A 455 22.02 -14.83 -4.75
C HIS A 455 22.09 -13.31 -4.60
N ARG A 456 22.76 -12.68 -5.55
CA ARG A 456 22.82 -11.23 -5.72
C ARG A 456 22.45 -10.92 -7.16
N TYR A 457 21.69 -9.85 -7.34
CA TYR A 457 21.39 -9.35 -8.67
C TYR A 457 21.36 -7.82 -8.69
N THR A 458 21.36 -7.26 -9.89
CA THR A 458 21.33 -5.81 -10.09
C THR A 458 20.21 -5.48 -11.05
N VAL A 459 19.39 -4.50 -10.69
CA VAL A 459 18.43 -3.90 -11.60
C VAL A 459 19.07 -2.66 -12.19
N ASN A 460 19.42 -2.73 -13.46
CA ASN A 460 20.04 -1.63 -14.17
C ASN A 460 19.05 -0.47 -14.37
N SER A 461 19.59 0.75 -14.48
CA SER A 461 18.78 1.97 -14.71
C SER A 461 17.83 1.86 -15.92
N GLU A 462 18.22 1.11 -16.95
CA GLU A 462 17.39 0.85 -18.14
C GLU A 462 16.10 0.05 -17.85
N ARG A 463 16.04 -0.68 -16.74
CA ARG A 463 14.83 -1.36 -16.27
C ARG A 463 13.97 -0.48 -15.37
N LEU A 464 14.55 0.60 -14.84
CA LEU A 464 13.89 1.51 -13.91
C LEU A 464 13.34 2.75 -14.63
N SER A 465 14.06 3.21 -15.67
CA SER A 465 13.76 4.45 -16.37
C SER A 465 13.85 4.29 -17.88
N PHE A 466 13.06 5.09 -18.58
CA PHE A 466 13.11 5.23 -20.04
C PHE A 466 14.23 6.19 -20.51
N ALA A 467 15.08 6.69 -19.61
CA ALA A 467 16.22 7.52 -20.00
C ALA A 467 17.07 6.82 -21.08
N GLY A 468 17.29 7.51 -22.19
CA GLY A 468 18.01 6.96 -23.35
C GLY A 468 17.19 6.09 -24.30
N ARG A 469 15.91 5.82 -23.99
CA ARG A 469 14.94 5.18 -24.92
C ARG A 469 14.17 6.23 -25.72
N SER A 470 13.34 5.79 -26.66
CA SER A 470 12.50 6.70 -27.44
C SER A 470 11.19 7.06 -26.73
N ARG A 471 10.57 8.18 -27.14
CA ARG A 471 9.20 8.52 -26.72
C ARG A 471 8.19 7.48 -27.14
N ALA A 472 8.42 6.79 -28.24
CA ALA A 472 7.57 5.71 -28.70
C ALA A 472 7.59 4.53 -27.71
N ASP A 473 8.75 4.20 -27.11
CA ASP A 473 8.84 3.13 -26.09
C ASP A 473 8.03 3.48 -24.84
N VAL A 474 8.08 4.75 -24.39
CA VAL A 474 7.23 5.24 -23.29
C VAL A 474 5.76 5.09 -23.64
N SER A 475 5.36 5.58 -24.83
CA SER A 475 3.97 5.55 -25.27
C SER A 475 3.44 4.12 -25.39
N LEU A 476 4.26 3.17 -25.83
CA LEU A 476 3.89 1.76 -25.94
C LEU A 476 3.57 1.15 -24.56
N VAL A 477 4.43 1.38 -23.57
CA VAL A 477 4.22 0.86 -22.21
C VAL A 477 3.04 1.55 -21.53
N VAL A 478 2.92 2.87 -21.66
CA VAL A 478 1.79 3.64 -21.14
C VAL A 478 0.47 3.13 -21.73
N GLN A 479 0.40 2.96 -23.05
CA GLN A 479 -0.80 2.43 -23.68
C GLN A 479 -1.10 0.99 -23.22
N GLY A 480 -0.08 0.14 -23.13
CA GLY A 480 -0.21 -1.21 -22.59
C GLY A 480 -0.79 -1.21 -21.17
N MET A 481 -0.33 -0.30 -20.29
CA MET A 481 -0.91 -0.14 -18.93
C MET A 481 -2.38 0.26 -18.98
N LEU A 482 -2.75 1.23 -19.83
CA LEU A 482 -4.14 1.68 -19.99
C LEU A 482 -5.05 0.56 -20.48
N ASP A 483 -4.54 -0.29 -21.37
CA ASP A 483 -5.32 -1.36 -22.02
C ASP A 483 -5.47 -2.62 -21.14
N THR A 484 -4.47 -2.91 -20.30
CA THR A 484 -4.39 -4.22 -19.61
C THR A 484 -4.59 -4.16 -18.08
N THR A 485 -4.38 -3.00 -17.43
CA THR A 485 -4.55 -2.91 -15.98
C THR A 485 -6.02 -2.97 -15.60
N SER A 486 -6.46 -4.10 -15.05
CA SER A 486 -7.87 -4.38 -14.77
C SER A 486 -8.34 -3.94 -13.37
N SER A 487 -7.46 -3.36 -12.55
CA SER A 487 -7.83 -2.92 -11.20
C SER A 487 -8.85 -1.79 -11.22
N ARG A 488 -9.87 -1.88 -10.34
CA ARG A 488 -10.90 -0.83 -10.20
C ARG A 488 -10.37 0.51 -9.69
N SER A 489 -9.25 0.49 -8.97
CA SER A 489 -8.59 1.69 -8.47
C SER A 489 -7.71 2.35 -9.51
N PHE A 490 -7.30 1.64 -10.56
CA PHE A 490 -6.41 2.19 -11.57
C PHE A 490 -7.05 3.41 -12.25
N ALA A 491 -6.39 4.55 -12.16
CA ALA A 491 -6.89 5.84 -12.66
C ALA A 491 -6.12 6.33 -13.90
N GLY A 492 -4.95 5.74 -14.17
CA GLY A 492 -4.13 6.13 -15.31
C GLY A 492 -2.64 6.14 -15.00
N VAL A 493 -1.88 6.79 -15.86
CA VAL A 493 -0.41 6.82 -15.81
C VAL A 493 0.11 8.25 -15.67
N LEU A 494 1.07 8.43 -14.76
CA LEU A 494 1.85 9.66 -14.67
C LEU A 494 3.25 9.46 -15.25
N ILE A 495 3.74 10.43 -15.98
CA ILE A 495 5.08 10.42 -16.58
C ILE A 495 5.96 11.41 -15.79
N HIS A 496 6.99 10.90 -15.17
CA HIS A 496 8.02 11.68 -14.50
C HIS A 496 9.25 11.78 -15.41
N ASP A 497 9.60 12.97 -15.93
CA ASP A 497 8.80 14.17 -15.92
C ASP A 497 8.65 14.71 -17.36
N LEU A 498 7.97 15.84 -17.51
CA LEU A 498 7.73 16.43 -18.83
C LEU A 498 9.03 16.80 -19.56
N ASP A 499 10.02 17.36 -18.85
CA ASP A 499 11.29 17.77 -19.44
C ASP A 499 12.13 16.55 -19.81
N GLY A 500 12.18 15.53 -18.94
CA GLY A 500 12.79 14.23 -19.24
C GLY A 500 12.16 13.57 -20.45
N PHE A 501 10.83 13.49 -20.50
CA PHE A 501 10.11 12.96 -21.67
C PHE A 501 10.44 13.71 -22.97
N ARG A 502 10.52 15.05 -22.92
CA ARG A 502 10.89 15.88 -24.09
C ARG A 502 12.35 15.67 -24.52
N ALA A 503 13.22 15.32 -23.59
CA ALA A 503 14.64 15.05 -23.88
C ALA A 503 14.84 13.68 -24.56
N LEU A 504 13.87 12.76 -24.46
CA LEU A 504 13.97 11.45 -25.11
C LEU A 504 13.99 11.58 -26.64
N PRO A 505 14.71 10.68 -27.35
CA PRO A 505 14.61 10.55 -28.81
C PRO A 505 13.16 10.44 -29.29
N LYS A 506 12.90 10.93 -30.51
CA LYS A 506 11.57 10.87 -31.14
C LYS A 506 11.23 9.43 -31.55
#